data_286db57b8384951af250095ab8676208
#
_entry.id   286db57b8384951af250095ab8676208
#
_cell.length_a   1.000
_cell.length_b   1.000
_cell.length_c   1.000
_cell.angle_alpha   90.00
_cell.angle_beta   90.00
_cell.angle_gamma   90.00
#
_symmetry.space_group_name_H-M   'P 1'
#
loop_
_entity.id
_entity.type
_entity.pdbx_description
1 polymer ?
#
loop_
_entity_poly.entity_id
_entity_poly.type
_entity_poly.pdbx_seq_one_letter_code
_entity_poly.pdbx_strand_id
1 'polypeptide(L)'
;MEQVKIGFLGAGNMGSAIMRGIAGSKLSEQVALYAYDHMPEKTAALAGIGVTACTSEAEIVKQCKYVFLAIKPQQFEATLPKLADGITEDTVIVSIAAGMTPDYIRSQTKPNAKVIQVMPNTPLLLGKGATALSRIDAVTDEEFAFVEQLFALCGVTAVPVSYTHLRAHETSQDL
;
A
#
# COMPACT_ATOMS: atom_id res chain seq x y z
N MET A 1 6.68 -18.57 -14.15
CA MET A 1 6.13 -17.21 -14.16
C MET A 1 6.73 -16.41 -13.02
N GLU A 2 7.08 -15.18 -13.33
CA GLU A 2 7.60 -14.31 -12.29
C GLU A 2 6.50 -13.92 -11.33
N GLN A 3 6.82 -13.94 -10.05
CA GLN A 3 5.91 -13.49 -9.03
C GLN A 3 5.87 -11.96 -9.00
N VAL A 4 4.70 -11.41 -8.72
CA VAL A 4 4.56 -9.98 -8.49
C VAL A 4 5.10 -9.68 -7.10
N LYS A 5 6.06 -8.78 -7.01
CA LYS A 5 6.68 -8.43 -5.74
C LYS A 5 5.92 -7.29 -5.07
N ILE A 6 5.47 -7.53 -3.86
CA ILE A 6 4.70 -6.58 -3.08
C ILE A 6 5.46 -6.31 -1.78
N GLY A 7 5.76 -5.05 -1.53
CA GLY A 7 6.50 -4.65 -0.33
C GLY A 7 5.63 -3.84 0.61
N PHE A 8 5.83 -4.03 1.90
CA PHE A 8 5.11 -3.30 2.93
C PHE A 8 6.10 -2.51 3.78
N LEU A 9 5.87 -1.23 3.89
CA LEU A 9 6.57 -0.40 4.86
C LEU A 9 5.66 -0.32 6.07
N GLY A 10 6.06 -0.99 7.14
CA GLY A 10 5.25 -1.15 8.33
C GLY A 10 4.61 -2.53 8.39
N ALA A 11 4.86 -3.23 9.49
CA ALA A 11 4.31 -4.56 9.74
C ALA A 11 3.48 -4.59 11.02
N GLY A 12 2.79 -3.48 11.28
CA GLY A 12 1.88 -3.37 12.42
C GLY A 12 0.55 -4.06 12.13
N ASN A 13 -0.50 -3.67 12.86
CA ASN A 13 -1.79 -4.35 12.75
C ASN A 13 -2.37 -4.32 11.32
N MET A 14 -2.34 -3.16 10.68
CA MET A 14 -2.92 -3.02 9.35
C MET A 14 -2.10 -3.77 8.30
N GLY A 15 -0.79 -3.53 8.27
CA GLY A 15 0.08 -4.17 7.28
C GLY A 15 0.08 -5.69 7.42
N SER A 16 0.18 -6.20 8.65
CA SER A 16 0.19 -7.64 8.87
C SER A 16 -1.15 -8.28 8.53
N ALA A 17 -2.26 -7.59 8.78
CA ALA A 17 -3.58 -8.12 8.43
C ALA A 17 -3.71 -8.30 6.92
N ILE A 18 -3.25 -7.32 6.15
CA ILE A 18 -3.28 -7.40 4.69
C ILE A 18 -2.36 -8.52 4.19
N MET A 19 -1.15 -8.59 4.71
CA MET A 19 -0.21 -9.64 4.31
C MET A 19 -0.72 -11.04 4.63
N ARG A 20 -1.34 -11.23 5.79
CA ARG A 20 -1.93 -12.52 6.16
C ARG A 20 -3.10 -12.88 5.25
N GLY A 21 -3.90 -11.88 4.87
CA GLY A 21 -5.00 -12.10 3.94
C GLY A 21 -4.49 -12.55 2.57
N ILE A 22 -3.45 -11.92 2.06
CA ILE A 22 -2.85 -12.29 0.78
C ILE A 22 -2.22 -13.68 0.87
N ALA A 23 -1.45 -13.94 1.92
CA ALA A 23 -0.76 -15.23 2.09
C ALA A 23 -1.72 -16.40 2.21
N GLY A 24 -2.91 -16.19 2.76
CA GLY A 24 -3.91 -17.22 2.89
C GLY A 24 -4.83 -17.35 1.68
N SER A 25 -4.57 -16.61 0.62
CA SER A 25 -5.45 -16.56 -0.54
C SER A 25 -4.91 -17.35 -1.73
N LYS A 26 -5.71 -17.36 -2.81
CA LYS A 26 -5.32 -18.01 -4.06
C LYS A 26 -4.15 -17.31 -4.73
N LEU A 27 -3.90 -16.05 -4.42
CA LEU A 27 -2.79 -15.30 -5.01
C LEU A 27 -1.45 -15.59 -4.35
N SER A 28 -1.43 -16.33 -3.25
CA SER A 28 -0.18 -16.56 -2.50
C SER A 28 0.97 -17.11 -3.36
N GLU A 29 0.63 -17.91 -4.36
CA GLU A 29 1.65 -18.48 -5.25
C GLU A 29 2.09 -17.53 -6.35
N GLN A 30 1.30 -16.48 -6.60
CA GLN A 30 1.55 -15.54 -7.68
C GLN A 30 2.25 -14.28 -7.21
N VAL A 31 2.43 -14.12 -5.91
CA VAL A 31 3.04 -12.93 -5.33
C VAL A 31 4.18 -13.30 -4.40
N ALA A 32 5.13 -12.37 -4.25
CA ALA A 32 6.20 -12.48 -3.26
C ALA A 32 6.05 -11.31 -2.32
N LEU A 33 5.91 -11.57 -1.03
CA LEU A 33 5.70 -10.55 -0.02
C LEU A 33 7.00 -10.19 0.68
N TYR A 34 7.24 -8.89 0.80
CA TYR A 34 8.40 -8.33 1.46
C TYR A 34 7.92 -7.30 2.47
N ALA A 35 8.63 -7.15 3.57
CA ALA A 35 8.26 -6.16 4.57
C ALA A 35 9.48 -5.57 5.26
N TYR A 36 9.37 -4.32 5.63
CA TYR A 36 10.34 -3.66 6.48
C TYR A 36 9.60 -2.94 7.60
N ASP A 37 10.10 -3.09 8.83
CA ASP A 37 9.60 -2.36 9.98
C ASP A 37 10.81 -1.99 10.83
N HIS A 38 10.78 -0.81 11.43
CA HIS A 38 11.89 -0.40 12.31
C HIS A 38 11.98 -1.29 13.56
N MET A 39 10.93 -2.07 13.84
CA MET A 39 10.94 -3.08 14.89
C MET A 39 11.05 -4.46 14.25
N PRO A 40 12.26 -5.05 14.20
CA PRO A 40 12.47 -6.32 13.48
C PRO A 40 11.60 -7.47 13.93
N GLU A 41 11.17 -7.48 15.19
CA GLU A 41 10.30 -8.55 15.70
C GLU A 41 8.96 -8.58 14.97
N LYS A 42 8.49 -7.46 14.41
CA LYS A 42 7.22 -7.42 13.69
C LYS A 42 7.32 -8.14 12.36
N THR A 43 8.44 -7.98 11.64
CA THR A 43 8.62 -8.71 10.39
C THR A 43 8.96 -10.17 10.65
N ALA A 44 9.70 -10.45 11.72
CA ALA A 44 10.01 -11.82 12.10
C ALA A 44 8.75 -12.63 12.38
N ALA A 45 7.72 -12.01 12.95
CA ALA A 45 6.46 -12.68 13.22
C ALA A 45 5.73 -13.11 11.94
N LEU A 46 6.08 -12.53 10.80
CA LEU A 46 5.45 -12.84 9.52
C LEU A 46 6.24 -13.83 8.67
N ALA A 47 7.43 -14.21 9.11
CA ALA A 47 8.27 -15.14 8.35
C ALA A 47 7.56 -16.48 8.11
N GLY A 48 6.76 -16.94 9.06
CA GLY A 48 6.03 -18.20 8.94
C GLY A 48 4.99 -18.24 7.85
N ILE A 49 4.53 -17.11 7.37
CA ILE A 49 3.57 -17.06 6.27
C ILE A 49 4.23 -16.69 4.93
N GLY A 50 5.56 -16.66 4.90
CA GLY A 50 6.30 -16.45 3.65
C GLY A 50 6.71 -15.03 3.36
N VAL A 51 6.61 -14.12 4.33
CA VAL A 51 7.04 -12.74 4.14
C VAL A 51 8.55 -12.65 4.35
N THR A 52 9.25 -12.05 3.39
CA THR A 52 10.69 -11.83 3.47
C THR A 52 10.96 -10.47 4.13
N ALA A 53 11.73 -10.48 5.21
CA ALA A 53 12.11 -9.26 5.90
C ALA A 53 13.21 -8.54 5.12
N CYS A 54 13.04 -7.23 4.93
CA CYS A 54 14.06 -6.38 4.33
C CYS A 54 14.71 -5.54 5.42
N THR A 55 15.87 -4.95 5.11
CA THR A 55 16.66 -4.22 6.08
C THR A 55 16.51 -2.70 5.98
N SER A 56 15.83 -2.21 4.95
CA SER A 56 15.63 -0.77 4.80
C SER A 56 14.46 -0.47 3.89
N GLU A 57 13.99 0.76 3.95
CA GLU A 57 12.93 1.25 3.05
C GLU A 57 13.41 1.22 1.59
N ALA A 58 14.65 1.60 1.37
CA ALA A 58 15.22 1.61 0.03
C ALA A 58 15.21 0.22 -0.60
N GLU A 59 15.48 -0.80 0.19
CA GLU A 59 15.47 -2.17 -0.30
C GLU A 59 14.07 -2.58 -0.77
N ILE A 60 13.05 -2.17 -0.03
CA ILE A 60 11.66 -2.47 -0.41
C ILE A 60 11.33 -1.85 -1.78
N VAL A 61 11.59 -0.55 -1.93
CA VAL A 61 11.17 0.16 -3.14
C VAL A 61 11.94 -0.29 -4.37
N LYS A 62 13.18 -0.72 -4.20
CA LYS A 62 13.99 -1.19 -5.32
C LYS A 62 13.56 -2.56 -5.85
N GLN A 63 13.04 -3.39 -4.97
CA GLN A 63 12.66 -4.75 -5.34
C GLN A 63 11.21 -4.92 -5.75
N CYS A 64 10.32 -4.09 -5.21
CA CYS A 64 8.89 -4.35 -5.30
C CYS A 64 8.20 -3.43 -6.28
N LYS A 65 7.25 -3.98 -7.04
CA LYS A 65 6.42 -3.18 -7.92
C LYS A 65 5.38 -2.39 -7.14
N TYR A 66 4.75 -3.03 -6.17
CA TYR A 66 3.74 -2.38 -5.32
C TYR A 66 4.33 -2.16 -3.93
N VAL A 67 4.29 -0.92 -3.48
CA VAL A 67 4.85 -0.53 -2.19
C VAL A 67 3.72 0.02 -1.32
N PHE A 68 3.33 -0.73 -0.31
CA PHE A 68 2.26 -0.35 0.59
C PHE A 68 2.84 0.46 1.75
N LEU A 69 2.29 1.64 1.97
CA LEU A 69 2.68 2.48 3.09
C LEU A 69 1.74 2.21 4.26
N ALA A 70 2.10 1.25 5.08
CA ALA A 70 1.30 0.82 6.23
C ALA A 70 1.91 1.39 7.53
N ILE A 71 2.36 2.62 7.46
CA ILE A 71 2.96 3.35 8.58
C ILE A 71 2.03 4.47 9.02
N LYS A 72 2.31 5.03 10.18
CA LYS A 72 1.50 6.12 10.72
C LYS A 72 1.76 7.42 9.96
N PRO A 73 0.76 8.31 9.86
CA PRO A 73 0.93 9.57 9.14
C PRO A 73 2.15 10.38 9.57
N GLN A 74 2.46 10.40 10.86
CA GLN A 74 3.60 11.17 11.35
C GLN A 74 4.95 10.59 10.93
N GLN A 75 4.96 9.37 10.40
CA GLN A 75 6.20 8.74 9.92
C GLN A 75 6.46 9.02 8.44
N PHE A 76 5.49 9.56 7.71
CA PHE A 76 5.62 9.79 6.27
C PHE A 76 6.74 10.76 5.94
N GLU A 77 6.86 11.84 6.70
CA GLU A 77 7.86 12.85 6.43
C GLU A 77 9.28 12.29 6.44
N ALA A 78 9.57 11.38 7.36
CA ALA A 78 10.88 10.77 7.46
C ALA A 78 11.08 9.62 6.46
N THR A 79 10.00 8.95 6.08
CA THR A 79 10.07 7.74 5.26
C THR A 79 10.06 8.02 3.76
N LEU A 80 9.18 8.91 3.31
CA LEU A 80 9.01 9.12 1.87
C LEU A 80 10.28 9.53 1.12
N PRO A 81 11.11 10.44 1.65
CA PRO A 81 12.34 10.79 0.93
C PRO A 81 13.29 9.61 0.72
N LYS A 82 13.22 8.61 1.60
CA LYS A 82 14.07 7.42 1.48
C LYS A 82 13.65 6.52 0.31
N LEU A 83 12.44 6.70 -0.20
CA LEU A 83 11.94 5.92 -1.31
C LEU A 83 12.24 6.54 -2.66
N ALA A 84 12.48 7.85 -2.70
CA ALA A 84 12.53 8.61 -3.94
C ALA A 84 13.45 8.02 -4.99
N ASP A 85 14.67 7.67 -4.60
CA ASP A 85 15.68 7.17 -5.54
C ASP A 85 15.33 5.82 -6.17
N GLY A 86 14.52 5.02 -5.47
CA GLY A 86 14.16 3.69 -5.96
C GLY A 86 12.88 3.65 -6.79
N ILE A 87 12.14 4.75 -6.82
CA ILE A 87 10.88 4.81 -7.57
C ILE A 87 11.16 4.91 -9.06
N THR A 88 10.52 4.01 -9.84
CA THR A 88 10.59 4.01 -11.30
C THR A 88 9.21 4.23 -11.87
N GLU A 89 9.10 4.21 -13.20
CA GLU A 89 7.81 4.32 -13.89
C GLU A 89 6.87 3.15 -13.56
N ASP A 90 7.43 2.03 -13.13
CA ASP A 90 6.65 0.84 -12.83
C ASP A 90 6.21 0.77 -11.37
N THR A 91 6.83 1.55 -10.49
CA THR A 91 6.52 1.50 -9.07
C THR A 91 5.15 2.09 -8.77
N VAL A 92 4.33 1.35 -8.03
CA VAL A 92 3.01 1.82 -7.59
C VAL A 92 3.03 1.92 -6.07
N ILE A 93 2.81 3.13 -5.56
CA ILE A 93 2.74 3.37 -4.12
C ILE A 93 1.28 3.26 -3.70
N VAL A 94 1.01 2.43 -2.69
CA VAL A 94 -0.33 2.27 -2.15
C VAL A 94 -0.34 2.82 -0.73
N SER A 95 -1.00 3.95 -0.53
CA SER A 95 -1.05 4.60 0.78
C SER A 95 -2.31 4.19 1.52
N ILE A 96 -2.16 3.67 2.72
CA ILE A 96 -3.27 3.23 3.56
C ILE A 96 -3.57 4.26 4.65
N ALA A 97 -2.68 5.23 4.86
CA ALA A 97 -2.83 6.20 5.94
C ALA A 97 -3.87 7.25 5.60
N ALA A 98 -4.79 7.50 6.53
CA ALA A 98 -5.80 8.54 6.36
C ALA A 98 -5.16 9.92 6.26
N GLY A 99 -5.68 10.75 5.36
CA GLY A 99 -5.22 12.12 5.22
C GLY A 99 -3.94 12.33 4.44
N MET A 100 -3.28 11.27 4.01
CA MET A 100 -2.06 11.36 3.21
C MET A 100 -2.42 11.32 1.74
N THR A 101 -2.50 12.49 1.10
CA THR A 101 -2.94 12.61 -0.28
C THR A 101 -1.85 12.18 -1.28
N PRO A 102 -2.25 11.80 -2.51
CA PRO A 102 -1.26 11.54 -3.55
C PRO A 102 -0.35 12.73 -3.84
N ASP A 103 -0.88 13.95 -3.80
CA ASP A 103 -0.06 15.14 -4.02
C ASP A 103 1.04 15.27 -2.98
N TYR A 104 0.71 15.05 -1.72
CA TYR A 104 1.71 15.11 -0.66
C TYR A 104 2.79 14.05 -0.87
N ILE A 105 2.38 12.80 -1.16
CA ILE A 105 3.32 11.71 -1.37
C ILE A 105 4.24 12.01 -2.54
N ARG A 106 3.70 12.53 -3.63
CA ARG A 106 4.50 12.86 -4.81
C ARG A 106 5.46 14.02 -4.54
N SER A 107 5.05 14.97 -3.67
CA SER A 107 5.92 16.08 -3.32
C SER A 107 7.14 15.63 -2.52
N GLN A 108 7.03 14.51 -1.81
CA GLN A 108 8.11 13.98 -0.99
C GLN A 108 8.91 12.88 -1.68
N THR A 109 8.45 12.40 -2.81
CA THR A 109 9.11 11.35 -3.59
C THR A 109 9.44 11.85 -4.99
N LYS A 110 8.60 11.57 -5.97
CA LYS A 110 8.79 12.05 -7.34
C LYS A 110 7.47 12.60 -7.89
N PRO A 111 7.53 13.69 -8.70
CA PRO A 111 6.31 14.31 -9.21
C PRO A 111 5.44 13.40 -10.06
N ASN A 112 6.05 12.38 -10.67
CA ASN A 112 5.34 11.45 -11.54
C ASN A 112 5.12 10.08 -10.91
N ALA A 113 5.30 9.95 -9.60
CA ALA A 113 5.07 8.69 -8.91
C ALA A 113 3.61 8.25 -9.04
N LYS A 114 3.40 6.96 -9.27
CA LYS A 114 2.07 6.37 -9.31
C LYS A 114 1.58 6.14 -7.89
N VAL A 115 0.41 6.66 -7.56
CA VAL A 115 -0.12 6.54 -6.20
C VAL A 115 -1.57 6.10 -6.23
N ILE A 116 -1.88 5.10 -5.42
CA ILE A 116 -3.24 4.68 -5.12
C ILE A 116 -3.47 5.01 -3.65
N GLN A 117 -4.51 5.78 -3.37
CA GLN A 117 -4.87 6.11 -2.00
C GLN A 117 -5.99 5.19 -1.54
N VAL A 118 -5.82 4.60 -0.38
CA VAL A 118 -6.79 3.69 0.21
C VAL A 118 -7.27 4.28 1.53
N MET A 119 -8.59 4.35 1.69
CA MET A 119 -9.20 4.83 2.92
C MET A 119 -10.00 3.70 3.55
N PRO A 120 -9.35 2.86 4.35
CA PRO A 120 -10.01 1.70 4.93
C PRO A 120 -10.92 2.12 6.09
N ASN A 121 -12.00 1.36 6.25
CA ASN A 121 -12.84 1.46 7.44
C ASN A 121 -12.21 0.68 8.59
N THR A 122 -12.62 1.03 9.81
CA THR A 122 -12.17 0.36 11.03
C THR A 122 -12.26 -1.18 10.96
N PRO A 123 -13.34 -1.77 10.41
CA PRO A 123 -13.44 -3.23 10.39
C PRO A 123 -12.47 -3.96 9.48
N LEU A 124 -11.57 -3.26 8.78
CA LEU A 124 -10.60 -3.93 7.92
C LEU A 124 -9.80 -5.01 8.64
N LEU A 125 -9.43 -4.76 9.90
CA LEU A 125 -8.67 -5.73 10.69
C LEU A 125 -9.43 -7.02 10.94
N LEU A 126 -10.75 -6.96 10.84
CA LEU A 126 -11.61 -8.13 11.03
C LEU A 126 -12.04 -8.75 9.71
N GLY A 127 -11.47 -8.31 8.60
CA GLY A 127 -11.84 -8.80 7.28
C GLY A 127 -13.22 -8.34 6.84
N LYS A 128 -13.71 -7.24 7.40
CA LYS A 128 -15.04 -6.71 7.10
C LYS A 128 -14.95 -5.22 6.84
N GLY A 129 -15.97 -4.68 6.20
CA GLY A 129 -16.08 -3.26 5.98
C GLY A 129 -15.88 -2.88 4.52
N ALA A 130 -15.97 -1.58 4.26
CA ALA A 130 -15.79 -1.03 2.93
C ALA A 130 -14.52 -0.19 2.89
N THR A 131 -13.88 -0.17 1.73
CA THR A 131 -12.66 0.60 1.51
C THR A 131 -12.82 1.41 0.25
N ALA A 132 -12.56 2.71 0.33
CA ALA A 132 -12.55 3.57 -0.85
C ALA A 132 -11.13 3.61 -1.41
N LEU A 133 -11.02 3.37 -2.72
CA LEU A 133 -9.74 3.44 -3.42
C LEU A 133 -9.80 4.55 -4.46
N SER A 134 -8.77 5.37 -4.50
CA SER A 134 -8.64 6.38 -5.55
C SER A 134 -7.25 6.30 -6.16
N ARG A 135 -7.13 6.71 -7.42
CA ARG A 135 -5.86 6.68 -8.13
C ARG A 135 -5.62 7.97 -8.89
N ILE A 136 -4.36 8.25 -9.17
CA ILE A 136 -4.01 9.29 -10.14
C ILE A 136 -3.99 8.68 -11.54
N ASP A 137 -4.05 9.54 -12.57
CA ASP A 137 -4.16 9.08 -13.96
C ASP A 137 -3.01 8.21 -14.44
N ALA A 138 -1.82 8.34 -13.86
CA ALA A 138 -0.66 7.55 -14.27
C ALA A 138 -0.77 6.08 -13.90
N VAL A 139 -1.66 5.72 -12.96
CA VAL A 139 -1.89 4.33 -12.56
C VAL A 139 -2.74 3.67 -13.63
N THR A 140 -2.29 2.52 -14.15
CA THR A 140 -3.06 1.82 -15.18
C THR A 140 -4.27 1.11 -14.59
N ASP A 141 -5.24 0.78 -15.46
CA ASP A 141 -6.42 0.03 -15.04
C ASP A 141 -6.03 -1.33 -14.45
N GLU A 142 -5.03 -1.97 -15.06
CA GLU A 142 -4.54 -3.26 -14.62
C GLU A 142 -3.93 -3.18 -13.22
N GLU A 143 -3.13 -2.15 -12.98
CA GLU A 143 -2.52 -1.94 -11.67
C GLU A 143 -3.57 -1.65 -10.60
N PHE A 144 -4.55 -0.84 -10.94
CA PHE A 144 -5.62 -0.50 -10.01
C PHE A 144 -6.48 -1.73 -9.67
N ALA A 145 -6.82 -2.52 -10.70
CA ALA A 145 -7.61 -3.74 -10.50
C ALA A 145 -6.88 -4.74 -9.63
N PHE A 146 -5.55 -4.83 -9.77
CA PHE A 146 -4.76 -5.72 -8.93
C PHE A 146 -4.86 -5.34 -7.46
N VAL A 147 -4.75 -4.06 -7.16
CA VAL A 147 -4.86 -3.58 -5.77
C VAL A 147 -6.27 -3.80 -5.22
N GLU A 148 -7.31 -3.56 -6.04
CA GLU A 148 -8.69 -3.85 -5.64
C GLU A 148 -8.84 -5.33 -5.26
N GLN A 149 -8.24 -6.21 -6.07
CA GLN A 149 -8.30 -7.65 -5.82
C GLN A 149 -7.62 -8.01 -4.49
N LEU A 150 -6.49 -7.39 -4.18
CA LEU A 150 -5.81 -7.65 -2.92
C LEU A 150 -6.70 -7.33 -1.73
N PHE A 151 -7.42 -6.21 -1.78
CA PHE A 151 -8.31 -5.85 -0.68
C PHE A 151 -9.53 -6.76 -0.60
N ALA A 152 -10.04 -7.21 -1.75
CA ALA A 152 -11.14 -8.17 -1.76
C ALA A 152 -10.75 -9.48 -1.08
N LEU A 153 -9.50 -9.92 -1.24
CA LEU A 153 -9.00 -11.14 -0.60
C LEU A 153 -8.92 -11.00 0.91
N CYS A 154 -8.87 -9.76 1.41
CA CYS A 154 -8.89 -9.51 2.85
C CYS A 154 -10.32 -9.40 3.40
N GLY A 155 -11.33 -9.75 2.59
CA GLY A 155 -12.73 -9.67 3.00
C GLY A 155 -13.30 -8.26 2.97
N VAL A 156 -12.70 -7.37 2.20
CA VAL A 156 -13.07 -5.95 2.16
C VAL A 156 -13.70 -5.62 0.82
N THR A 157 -14.83 -4.89 0.85
CA THR A 157 -15.44 -4.37 -0.37
C THR A 157 -14.70 -3.12 -0.79
N ALA A 158 -14.11 -3.13 -1.99
CA ALA A 158 -13.40 -1.99 -2.53
C ALA A 158 -14.32 -1.16 -3.42
N VAL A 159 -14.32 0.16 -3.19
CA VAL A 159 -15.10 1.10 -3.97
C VAL A 159 -14.13 2.05 -4.67
N PRO A 160 -13.99 1.97 -6.01
CA PRO A 160 -13.09 2.86 -6.72
C PRO A 160 -13.64 4.28 -6.77
N VAL A 161 -12.76 5.25 -6.52
CA VAL A 161 -13.10 6.66 -6.54
C VAL A 161 -12.03 7.39 -7.36
N SER A 162 -12.45 8.26 -8.28
CA SER A 162 -11.51 9.07 -9.02
C SER A 162 -10.85 10.08 -8.09
N TYR A 163 -9.53 10.24 -8.20
CA TYR A 163 -8.80 11.21 -7.40
C TYR A 163 -9.34 12.63 -7.60
N THR A 164 -9.66 12.97 -8.85
CA THR A 164 -10.20 14.29 -9.16
C THR A 164 -11.52 14.54 -8.44
N HIS A 165 -12.39 13.53 -8.45
CA HIS A 165 -13.67 13.61 -7.75
C HIS A 165 -13.46 13.66 -6.24
N LEU A 166 -12.49 12.92 -5.74
CA LEU A 166 -12.21 12.88 -4.32
C LEU A 166 -11.81 14.26 -3.80
N ARG A 167 -11.00 15.01 -4.54
CA ARG A 167 -10.60 16.37 -4.14
C ARG A 167 -11.80 17.30 -4.03
N ALA A 168 -12.70 17.23 -5.00
CA ALA A 168 -13.92 18.04 -4.98
C ALA A 168 -14.80 17.67 -3.79
N HIS A 169 -14.89 16.38 -3.51
CA HIS A 169 -15.70 15.89 -2.40
C HIS A 169 -15.12 16.24 -1.05
N GLU A 170 -13.80 16.23 -0.93
CA GLU A 170 -13.14 16.62 0.32
C GLU A 170 -13.56 18.00 0.76
N THR A 171 -13.64 18.93 -0.19
CA THR A 171 -14.06 20.29 0.11
C THR A 171 -15.48 20.33 0.68
N SER A 172 -16.37 19.48 0.18
CA SER A 172 -17.74 19.43 0.65
C SER A 172 -17.88 18.72 1.98
N GLN A 173 -17.11 17.68 2.19
CA GLN A 173 -17.22 16.84 3.38
C GLN A 173 -16.59 17.45 4.61
N ASP A 174 -15.71 18.39 4.44
CA ASP A 174 -15.09 19.10 5.55
C ASP A 174 -16.08 20.01 6.26
N LEU A 175 -17.27 20.12 5.73
CA LEU A 175 -18.37 20.86 6.38
C LEU A 175 -19.16 19.96 7.37
#